data_6759f002aaffea0421cfe3f6d6018d48
#
_entry.id   6759f002aaffea0421cfe3f6d6018d48
#
_cell.length_a   1.000
_cell.length_b   1.000
_cell.length_c   1.000
_cell.angle_alpha   90.00
_cell.angle_beta   90.00
_cell.angle_gamma   90.00
#
_symmetry.space_group_name_H-M   'P 1'
#
loop_
_entity.id
_entity.type
_entity.pdbx_description
1 polymer ?
#
loop_
_entity_poly.entity_id
_entity_poly.type
_entity_poly.pdbx_seq_one_letter_code
_entity_poly.pdbx_strand_id
1 'polypeptide(L)'
;MNKLSIANALNLNVTAKRVISIQAPEDTKSLNALEPDSYLVIGSATNIIMNEIYDGTIINVSMSGIERISNGITSVGAGLSWDKLISYCLDNELYGIENLTLIPGLVGAAPVQNIGAYGVEVSSVIESVTCYNFLSRKIEILENVDCNFSYRKSIFQTKKYLILSVQFRFSKLFKPDLSYPSLLQFLENENISQNFISPRELSTSIQAIRESKLPSLKEIPNVGSVFKNPIVDSDSIALDFLEGHRWHAPEGLTKLSAARLLELVMPSINIPASLGFYEKHSLVLINRGGAVFTEITRLLKDIQDAVKNLYGIDLEIEPEILGS
;
A
#
# COMPACT_ATOMS: atom_id res chain seq x y z
N MET A 1 -12.79 -20.40 -23.99
CA MET A 1 -11.57 -20.36 -23.15
C MET A 1 -12.02 -20.28 -21.70
N ASN A 2 -11.47 -21.11 -20.82
CA ASN A 2 -11.80 -21.02 -19.40
C ASN A 2 -11.16 -19.72 -18.85
N LYS A 3 -11.99 -18.82 -18.33
CA LYS A 3 -11.53 -17.63 -17.62
C LYS A 3 -10.94 -18.04 -16.28
N LEU A 4 -9.83 -17.41 -15.90
CA LEU A 4 -9.14 -17.69 -14.65
C LEU A 4 -9.62 -16.71 -13.57
N SER A 5 -10.08 -17.21 -12.43
CA SER A 5 -10.50 -16.37 -11.30
C SER A 5 -9.29 -15.72 -10.64
N ILE A 6 -9.41 -14.44 -10.30
CA ILE A 6 -8.36 -13.63 -9.66
C ILE A 6 -8.81 -13.27 -8.25
N ALA A 7 -8.10 -13.83 -7.26
CA ALA A 7 -8.31 -13.47 -5.87
C ALA A 7 -7.91 -12.00 -5.63
N ASN A 8 -8.75 -11.28 -4.88
CA ASN A 8 -8.50 -9.90 -4.50
C ASN A 8 -9.10 -9.61 -3.12
N ALA A 9 -8.58 -8.60 -2.45
CA ALA A 9 -8.93 -8.29 -1.06
C ALA A 9 -10.38 -7.81 -0.88
N LEU A 10 -11.00 -7.21 -1.90
CA LEU A 10 -12.42 -6.83 -1.89
C LEU A 10 -13.35 -8.02 -2.20
N ASN A 11 -12.82 -9.20 -2.50
CA ASN A 11 -13.60 -10.38 -2.89
C ASN A 11 -14.56 -10.10 -4.07
N LEU A 12 -14.10 -9.29 -5.04
CA LEU A 12 -14.82 -9.06 -6.29
C LEU A 12 -14.67 -10.28 -7.19
N ASN A 13 -15.70 -10.56 -7.99
CA ASN A 13 -15.72 -11.67 -8.95
C ASN A 13 -14.90 -11.34 -10.21
N VAL A 14 -13.57 -11.32 -10.08
CA VAL A 14 -12.67 -10.95 -11.17
C VAL A 14 -12.18 -12.16 -11.92
N THR A 15 -12.19 -12.08 -13.26
CA THR A 15 -11.66 -13.10 -14.16
C THR A 15 -10.70 -12.48 -15.17
N ALA A 16 -9.62 -13.21 -15.50
CA ALA A 16 -8.67 -12.82 -16.53
C ALA A 16 -8.59 -13.86 -17.65
N LYS A 17 -8.14 -13.44 -18.83
CA LYS A 17 -7.91 -14.30 -19.98
C LYS A 17 -6.70 -15.20 -19.79
N ARG A 18 -5.63 -14.67 -19.18
CA ARG A 18 -4.35 -15.36 -18.98
C ARG A 18 -3.69 -14.92 -17.67
N VAL A 19 -2.99 -15.83 -17.05
CA VAL A 19 -2.08 -15.54 -15.91
C VAL A 19 -0.70 -16.08 -16.24
N ILE A 20 0.34 -15.27 -15.99
CA ILE A 20 1.75 -15.65 -16.06
C ILE A 20 2.33 -15.49 -14.66
N SER A 21 2.96 -16.53 -14.15
CA SER A 21 3.70 -16.48 -12.88
C SER A 21 5.20 -16.52 -13.14
N ILE A 22 5.92 -15.52 -12.61
CA ILE A 22 7.37 -15.41 -12.68
C ILE A 22 7.95 -16.05 -11.42
N GLN A 23 8.60 -17.20 -11.59
CA GLN A 23 9.20 -17.98 -10.51
C GLN A 23 10.72 -17.83 -10.45
N ALA A 24 11.33 -17.49 -11.60
CA ALA A 24 12.75 -17.20 -11.76
C ALA A 24 12.98 -16.04 -12.73
N PRO A 25 14.15 -15.38 -12.70
CA PRO A 25 14.44 -14.27 -13.61
C PRO A 25 14.31 -14.64 -15.10
N GLU A 26 14.62 -15.90 -15.44
CA GLU A 26 14.55 -16.41 -16.82
C GLU A 26 13.12 -16.45 -17.38
N ASP A 27 12.12 -16.55 -16.53
CA ASP A 27 10.70 -16.57 -16.91
C ASP A 27 10.26 -15.25 -17.54
N THR A 28 11.01 -14.16 -17.28
CA THR A 28 10.75 -12.84 -17.90
C THR A 28 10.84 -12.86 -19.43
N LYS A 29 11.51 -13.85 -20.01
CA LYS A 29 11.53 -14.05 -21.48
C LYS A 29 10.14 -14.26 -22.05
N SER A 30 9.22 -14.86 -21.30
CA SER A 30 7.82 -15.05 -21.70
C SER A 30 7.04 -13.74 -21.83
N LEU A 31 7.54 -12.65 -21.24
CA LEU A 31 6.93 -11.31 -21.26
C LEU A 31 7.28 -10.54 -22.55
N ASN A 32 8.32 -10.96 -23.29
CA ASN A 32 8.77 -10.29 -24.50
C ASN A 32 7.72 -10.23 -25.62
N ALA A 33 6.74 -11.13 -25.58
CA ALA A 33 5.66 -11.21 -26.55
C ALA A 33 4.40 -10.41 -26.14
N LEU A 34 4.44 -9.72 -24.98
CA LEU A 34 3.32 -8.93 -24.52
C LEU A 34 3.35 -7.54 -25.14
N GLU A 35 2.20 -7.10 -25.64
CA GLU A 35 2.03 -5.73 -26.11
C GLU A 35 1.81 -4.77 -24.95
N PRO A 36 2.19 -3.50 -25.09
CA PRO A 36 1.85 -2.47 -24.10
C PRO A 36 0.35 -2.48 -23.79
N ASP A 37 -0.01 -2.22 -22.54
CA ASP A 37 -1.39 -2.16 -22.03
C ASP A 37 -2.20 -3.46 -22.11
N SER A 38 -1.59 -4.58 -22.60
CA SER A 38 -2.24 -5.91 -22.65
C SER A 38 -2.05 -6.74 -21.38
N TYR A 39 -1.38 -6.19 -20.36
CA TYR A 39 -1.07 -6.88 -19.12
C TYR A 39 -1.24 -5.99 -17.89
N LEU A 40 -1.45 -6.65 -16.74
CA LEU A 40 -1.44 -6.05 -15.41
C LEU A 40 -0.51 -6.83 -14.49
N VAL A 41 0.31 -6.12 -13.71
CA VAL A 41 1.13 -6.72 -12.66
C VAL A 41 0.33 -6.69 -11.36
N ILE A 42 0.11 -7.85 -10.75
CA ILE A 42 -0.67 -7.97 -9.52
C ILE A 42 0.11 -8.76 -8.47
N GLY A 43 0.22 -8.21 -7.27
CA GLY A 43 0.67 -8.93 -6.08
C GLY A 43 -0.49 -9.67 -5.41
N SER A 44 -0.73 -9.38 -4.13
CA SER A 44 -1.87 -9.96 -3.38
C SER A 44 -3.19 -9.21 -3.62
N ALA A 45 -3.25 -8.25 -4.54
CA ALA A 45 -4.43 -7.43 -4.86
C ALA A 45 -5.10 -6.80 -3.61
N THR A 46 -4.30 -6.34 -2.65
CA THR A 46 -4.77 -5.75 -1.39
C THR A 46 -5.04 -4.26 -1.47
N ASN A 47 -4.56 -3.60 -2.54
CA ASN A 47 -4.74 -2.17 -2.79
C ASN A 47 -5.14 -1.91 -4.25
N ILE A 48 -6.02 -2.76 -4.79
CA ILE A 48 -6.46 -2.73 -6.20
C ILE A 48 -7.97 -2.94 -6.24
N ILE A 49 -8.66 -2.13 -7.07
CA ILE A 49 -10.07 -2.28 -7.42
C ILE A 49 -10.14 -2.66 -8.90
N MET A 50 -10.66 -3.84 -9.20
CA MET A 50 -10.64 -4.41 -10.55
C MET A 50 -12.04 -4.57 -11.12
N ASN A 51 -12.17 -4.31 -12.43
CA ASN A 51 -13.35 -4.73 -13.20
C ASN A 51 -13.47 -6.27 -13.19
N GLU A 52 -14.70 -6.78 -13.27
CA GLU A 52 -15.04 -8.21 -13.20
C GLU A 52 -14.40 -9.02 -14.32
N ILE A 53 -14.16 -8.39 -15.48
CA ILE A 53 -13.56 -9.07 -16.64
C ILE A 53 -12.34 -8.27 -17.09
N TYR A 54 -11.17 -8.91 -17.05
CA TYR A 54 -9.96 -8.39 -17.66
C TYR A 54 -9.59 -9.24 -18.89
N ASP A 55 -9.70 -8.64 -20.08
CA ASP A 55 -9.38 -9.32 -21.37
C ASP A 55 -7.89 -9.25 -21.72
N GLY A 56 -7.02 -9.36 -20.73
CA GLY A 56 -5.58 -9.29 -20.84
C GLY A 56 -4.86 -10.38 -20.07
N THR A 57 -3.56 -10.18 -19.91
CA THR A 57 -2.66 -11.05 -19.14
C THR A 57 -2.40 -10.46 -17.75
N ILE A 58 -2.64 -11.23 -16.71
CA ILE A 58 -2.19 -10.91 -15.36
C ILE A 58 -0.81 -11.54 -15.14
N ILE A 59 0.11 -10.74 -14.63
CA ILE A 59 1.47 -11.17 -14.28
C ILE A 59 1.60 -11.08 -12.77
N ASN A 60 2.03 -12.18 -12.15
CA ASN A 60 2.44 -12.20 -10.75
C ASN A 60 3.89 -12.68 -10.61
N VAL A 61 4.54 -12.30 -9.50
CA VAL A 61 5.88 -12.77 -9.15
C VAL A 61 5.76 -13.62 -7.90
N SER A 62 6.21 -14.87 -7.98
CA SER A 62 6.20 -15.84 -6.89
C SER A 62 7.60 -16.14 -6.31
N MET A 63 8.62 -15.43 -6.75
CA MET A 63 9.97 -15.50 -6.17
C MET A 63 9.92 -15.04 -4.72
N SER A 64 10.22 -15.91 -3.76
CA SER A 64 10.06 -15.65 -2.32
C SER A 64 11.32 -15.91 -1.50
N GLY A 65 12.48 -16.06 -2.14
CA GLY A 65 13.77 -16.27 -1.47
C GLY A 65 14.21 -15.05 -0.67
N ILE A 66 14.95 -15.32 0.43
CA ILE A 66 15.68 -14.30 1.18
C ILE A 66 17.15 -14.69 1.16
N GLU A 67 18.01 -13.79 0.70
CA GLU A 67 19.45 -14.00 0.59
C GLU A 67 20.20 -12.84 1.27
N ARG A 68 21.10 -13.17 2.20
CA ARG A 68 22.04 -12.22 2.77
C ARG A 68 23.23 -12.08 1.83
N ILE A 69 23.41 -10.90 1.24
CA ILE A 69 24.50 -10.64 0.29
C ILE A 69 25.78 -10.27 1.03
N SER A 70 25.80 -9.17 1.77
CA SER A 70 26.93 -8.69 2.58
C SER A 70 26.57 -7.42 3.35
N ASN A 71 27.35 -7.06 4.37
CA ASN A 71 27.31 -5.74 5.05
C ASN A 71 25.90 -5.20 5.37
N GLY A 72 24.99 -6.07 5.82
CA GLY A 72 23.61 -5.69 6.16
C GLY A 72 22.66 -5.60 4.97
N ILE A 73 23.12 -5.91 3.75
CA ILE A 73 22.26 -5.98 2.57
C ILE A 73 21.61 -7.36 2.49
N THR A 74 20.31 -7.37 2.34
CA THR A 74 19.48 -8.57 2.17
C THR A 74 18.64 -8.44 0.91
N SER A 75 18.78 -9.38 -0.03
CA SER A 75 17.94 -9.49 -1.21
C SER A 75 16.71 -10.33 -0.91
N VAL A 76 15.56 -9.84 -1.29
CA VAL A 76 14.26 -10.48 -1.00
C VAL A 76 13.42 -10.56 -2.27
N GLY A 77 12.97 -11.77 -2.60
CA GLY A 77 12.11 -11.99 -3.76
C GLY A 77 10.77 -11.27 -3.64
N ALA A 78 10.31 -10.70 -4.74
CA ALA A 78 9.12 -9.87 -4.80
C ALA A 78 7.83 -10.59 -4.35
N GLY A 79 7.77 -11.91 -4.47
CA GLY A 79 6.63 -12.76 -4.08
C GLY A 79 6.59 -13.14 -2.59
N LEU A 80 7.58 -12.77 -1.78
CA LEU A 80 7.52 -13.00 -0.34
C LEU A 80 6.45 -12.12 0.31
N SER A 81 5.67 -12.67 1.25
CA SER A 81 4.73 -11.83 2.01
C SER A 81 5.49 -10.86 2.93
N TRP A 82 4.95 -9.64 3.05
CA TRP A 82 5.54 -8.61 3.88
C TRP A 82 5.68 -9.03 5.35
N ASP A 83 4.66 -9.69 5.92
CA ASP A 83 4.70 -10.20 7.29
C ASP A 83 5.82 -11.21 7.53
N LYS A 84 6.10 -12.07 6.54
CA LYS A 84 7.24 -13.01 6.64
C LYS A 84 8.58 -12.26 6.65
N LEU A 85 8.70 -11.16 5.89
CA LEU A 85 9.90 -10.33 5.94
C LEU A 85 10.07 -9.67 7.31
N ILE A 86 8.99 -9.08 7.88
CA ILE A 86 9.00 -8.50 9.23
C ILE A 86 9.48 -9.54 10.25
N SER A 87 8.86 -10.74 10.24
CA SER A 87 9.23 -11.83 11.17
C SER A 87 10.69 -12.24 11.00
N TYR A 88 11.14 -12.41 9.75
CA TYR A 88 12.54 -12.73 9.45
C TYR A 88 13.49 -11.65 9.99
N CYS A 89 13.18 -10.38 9.83
CA CYS A 89 14.01 -9.28 10.31
C CYS A 89 14.11 -9.29 11.84
N LEU A 90 13.00 -9.46 12.54
CA LEU A 90 12.97 -9.55 14.00
C LEU A 90 13.77 -10.76 14.54
N ASP A 91 13.68 -11.91 13.85
CA ASP A 91 14.40 -13.14 14.24
C ASP A 91 15.90 -13.07 13.98
N ASN A 92 16.33 -12.18 13.08
CA ASN A 92 17.71 -12.07 12.63
C ASN A 92 18.41 -10.76 13.03
N GLU A 93 17.80 -9.98 13.94
CA GLU A 93 18.33 -8.70 14.43
C GLU A 93 18.63 -7.72 13.29
N LEU A 94 17.65 -7.60 12.38
CA LEU A 94 17.64 -6.66 11.25
C LEU A 94 16.55 -5.63 11.49
N TYR A 95 16.90 -4.34 11.55
CA TYR A 95 16.02 -3.30 12.05
C TYR A 95 15.74 -2.21 11.00
N GLY A 96 14.60 -1.52 11.19
CA GLY A 96 14.18 -0.37 10.39
C GLY A 96 12.83 -0.51 9.71
N ILE A 97 12.12 -1.64 9.88
CA ILE A 97 10.79 -1.86 9.29
C ILE A 97 9.72 -2.26 10.33
N GLU A 98 10.02 -2.17 11.61
CA GLU A 98 9.12 -2.57 12.70
C GLU A 98 7.80 -1.79 12.66
N ASN A 99 7.86 -0.49 12.33
CA ASN A 99 6.69 0.38 12.18
C ASN A 99 5.77 -0.02 11.02
N LEU A 100 6.27 -0.83 10.07
CA LEU A 100 5.53 -1.30 8.92
C LEU A 100 4.86 -2.67 9.14
N THR A 101 4.83 -3.14 10.40
CA THR A 101 4.17 -4.40 10.79
C THR A 101 2.70 -4.41 10.39
N LEU A 102 2.21 -5.57 9.95
CA LEU A 102 0.83 -5.84 9.56
C LEU A 102 0.36 -5.03 8.32
N ILE A 103 1.25 -4.46 7.50
CA ILE A 103 0.87 -3.96 6.18
C ILE A 103 0.64 -5.18 5.28
N PRO A 104 -0.56 -5.36 4.72
CA PRO A 104 -0.83 -6.53 3.87
C PRO A 104 -0.13 -6.41 2.52
N GLY A 105 0.26 -7.53 1.94
CA GLY A 105 0.83 -7.56 0.60
C GLY A 105 2.13 -8.33 0.47
N LEU A 106 2.82 -8.11 -0.64
CA LEU A 106 4.08 -8.75 -0.99
C LEU A 106 5.23 -7.73 -1.01
N VAL A 107 6.44 -8.22 -0.83
CA VAL A 107 7.67 -7.40 -0.88
C VAL A 107 7.77 -6.60 -2.18
N GLY A 108 7.43 -7.19 -3.34
CA GLY A 108 7.47 -6.47 -4.62
C GLY A 108 6.42 -5.37 -4.77
N ALA A 109 5.35 -5.39 -3.95
CA ALA A 109 4.37 -4.31 -3.95
C ALA A 109 4.79 -3.13 -3.05
N ALA A 110 5.69 -3.37 -2.08
CA ALA A 110 6.10 -2.35 -1.12
C ALA A 110 6.73 -1.09 -1.77
N PRO A 111 7.65 -1.20 -2.76
CA PRO A 111 8.21 -0.03 -3.42
C PRO A 111 7.23 0.73 -4.31
N VAL A 112 6.16 0.08 -4.82
CA VAL A 112 5.26 0.68 -5.83
C VAL A 112 4.64 1.98 -5.32
N GLN A 113 4.11 1.97 -4.11
CA GLN A 113 3.54 3.15 -3.46
C GLN A 113 4.37 3.60 -2.25
N ASN A 114 5.65 3.21 -2.18
CA ASN A 114 6.50 3.55 -1.05
C ASN A 114 5.73 3.35 0.26
N ILE A 115 5.36 2.08 0.58
CA ILE A 115 4.52 1.81 1.75
C ILE A 115 5.07 2.48 2.99
N GLY A 116 4.18 3.04 3.80
CA GLY A 116 4.59 3.76 5.00
C GLY A 116 3.49 3.75 6.07
N ALA A 117 3.93 3.63 7.31
CA ALA A 117 3.07 3.67 8.49
C ALA A 117 3.87 4.16 9.70
N TYR A 118 3.19 4.82 10.64
CA TYR A 118 3.75 5.24 11.93
C TYR A 118 5.11 5.94 11.83
N GLY A 119 5.25 6.88 10.89
CA GLY A 119 6.44 7.72 10.71
C GLY A 119 7.50 7.13 9.78
N VAL A 120 7.45 5.85 9.45
CA VAL A 120 8.46 5.17 8.63
C VAL A 120 7.92 4.89 7.21
N GLU A 121 8.74 5.09 6.19
CA GLU A 121 8.52 4.67 4.80
C GLU A 121 9.53 3.60 4.39
N VAL A 122 9.13 2.65 3.55
CA VAL A 122 9.98 1.53 3.14
C VAL A 122 11.21 1.99 2.35
N SER A 123 11.13 3.12 1.66
CA SER A 123 12.26 3.72 0.95
C SER A 123 13.46 4.01 1.85
N SER A 124 13.27 4.21 3.15
CA SER A 124 14.35 4.45 4.11
C SER A 124 15.31 3.27 4.28
N VAL A 125 14.88 2.07 3.92
CA VAL A 125 15.67 0.83 4.01
C VAL A 125 15.92 0.16 2.67
N ILE A 126 15.30 0.62 1.57
CA ILE A 126 15.56 0.08 0.24
C ILE A 126 16.95 0.56 -0.22
N GLU A 127 17.81 -0.38 -0.62
CA GLU A 127 19.09 -0.12 -1.27
C GLU A 127 18.91 -0.02 -2.78
N SER A 128 18.34 -1.06 -3.38
CA SER A 128 18.06 -1.12 -4.82
C SER A 128 16.89 -2.05 -5.12
N VAL A 129 16.36 -1.97 -6.33
CA VAL A 129 15.26 -2.81 -6.82
C VAL A 129 15.68 -3.47 -8.13
N THR A 130 15.67 -4.80 -8.16
CA THR A 130 15.86 -5.55 -9.41
C THR A 130 14.51 -5.70 -10.09
N CYS A 131 14.40 -5.24 -11.32
CA CYS A 131 13.16 -5.25 -12.08
C CYS A 131 13.38 -5.63 -13.55
N TYR A 132 12.36 -6.23 -14.16
CA TYR A 132 12.28 -6.34 -15.60
C TYR A 132 11.64 -5.07 -16.18
N ASN A 133 12.35 -4.43 -17.11
CA ASN A 133 11.85 -3.24 -17.80
C ASN A 133 11.15 -3.67 -19.10
N PHE A 134 9.85 -3.42 -19.20
CA PHE A 134 9.05 -3.81 -20.37
C PHE A 134 9.43 -3.06 -21.66
N LEU A 135 10.05 -1.87 -21.55
CA LEU A 135 10.47 -1.09 -22.72
C LEU A 135 11.78 -1.60 -23.29
N SER A 136 12.81 -1.77 -22.44
CA SER A 136 14.12 -2.31 -22.83
C SER A 136 14.11 -3.83 -23.02
N ARG A 137 13.09 -4.52 -22.46
CA ARG A 137 12.98 -5.99 -22.39
C ARG A 137 14.18 -6.65 -21.70
N LYS A 138 14.71 -5.97 -20.69
CA LYS A 138 15.88 -6.41 -19.91
C LYS A 138 15.60 -6.36 -18.42
N ILE A 139 16.37 -7.13 -17.68
CA ILE A 139 16.44 -7.00 -16.22
C ILE A 139 17.42 -5.85 -15.92
N GLU A 140 17.00 -4.93 -15.08
CA GLU A 140 17.73 -3.74 -14.65
C GLU A 140 17.73 -3.68 -13.12
N ILE A 141 18.74 -3.02 -12.56
CA ILE A 141 18.82 -2.70 -11.15
C ILE A 141 18.67 -1.18 -11.02
N LEU A 142 17.69 -0.73 -10.28
CA LEU A 142 17.48 0.68 -9.97
C LEU A 142 17.95 0.91 -8.53
N GLU A 143 18.89 1.82 -8.35
CA GLU A 143 19.31 2.28 -7.03
C GLU A 143 18.18 3.08 -6.37
N ASN A 144 18.21 3.23 -5.06
CA ASN A 144 17.15 3.95 -4.31
C ASN A 144 16.82 5.32 -4.94
N VAL A 145 17.85 6.10 -5.31
CA VAL A 145 17.70 7.43 -5.90
C VAL A 145 16.97 7.41 -7.24
N ASP A 146 17.11 6.35 -8.02
CA ASP A 146 16.47 6.19 -9.33
C ASP A 146 14.99 5.78 -9.21
N CYS A 147 14.59 5.28 -8.03
CA CYS A 147 13.22 4.87 -7.77
C CYS A 147 12.26 6.04 -7.58
N ASN A 148 12.73 7.28 -7.45
CA ASN A 148 11.95 8.51 -7.31
C ASN A 148 10.87 8.40 -6.21
N PHE A 149 11.26 7.90 -5.04
CA PHE A 149 10.35 7.73 -3.90
C PHE A 149 9.90 9.07 -3.33
N SER A 150 8.62 9.17 -3.07
CA SER A 150 8.00 10.23 -2.29
C SER A 150 6.72 9.70 -1.62
N TYR A 151 5.99 10.54 -0.90
CA TYR A 151 4.77 10.12 -0.21
C TYR A 151 3.78 9.43 -1.15
N ARG A 152 3.61 8.12 -0.98
CA ARG A 152 2.76 7.25 -1.81
C ARG A 152 3.08 7.27 -3.31
N LYS A 153 4.34 7.52 -3.66
CA LYS A 153 4.80 7.58 -5.07
C LYS A 153 6.13 6.88 -5.28
N SER A 154 6.29 6.33 -6.48
CA SER A 154 7.57 5.84 -7.02
C SER A 154 7.50 5.74 -8.54
N ILE A 155 8.65 5.48 -9.18
CA ILE A 155 8.73 5.22 -10.63
C ILE A 155 7.96 3.97 -11.05
N PHE A 156 7.75 3.02 -10.13
CA PHE A 156 7.08 1.74 -10.42
C PHE A 156 5.58 1.89 -10.74
N GLN A 157 4.96 3.00 -10.39
CA GLN A 157 3.58 3.33 -10.78
C GLN A 157 3.42 3.62 -12.27
N THR A 158 4.53 3.83 -12.99
CA THR A 158 4.53 4.04 -14.45
C THR A 158 4.19 2.78 -15.25
N LYS A 159 4.04 1.62 -14.61
CA LYS A 159 3.80 0.29 -15.23
C LYS A 159 4.88 -0.19 -16.19
N LYS A 160 6.03 0.49 -16.23
CA LYS A 160 7.18 0.13 -17.08
C LYS A 160 8.01 -1.01 -16.49
N TYR A 161 7.82 -1.32 -15.21
CA TYR A 161 8.68 -2.23 -14.47
C TYR A 161 7.89 -3.34 -13.78
N LEU A 162 8.40 -4.56 -13.87
CA LEU A 162 7.99 -5.69 -13.04
C LEU A 162 9.08 -5.93 -11.99
N ILE A 163 8.78 -5.70 -10.73
CA ILE A 163 9.73 -5.93 -9.63
C ILE A 163 9.92 -7.44 -9.43
N LEU A 164 11.18 -7.89 -9.45
CA LEU A 164 11.58 -9.29 -9.26
C LEU A 164 12.11 -9.53 -7.85
N SER A 165 12.91 -8.59 -7.33
CA SER A 165 13.43 -8.61 -5.97
C SER A 165 13.75 -7.20 -5.47
N VAL A 166 13.81 -7.04 -4.16
CA VAL A 166 14.18 -5.80 -3.49
C VAL A 166 15.40 -6.07 -2.60
N GLN A 167 16.42 -5.25 -2.71
CA GLN A 167 17.55 -5.26 -1.79
C GLN A 167 17.31 -4.23 -0.70
N PHE A 168 17.40 -4.69 0.53
CA PHE A 168 17.23 -3.86 1.72
C PHE A 168 18.56 -3.72 2.46
N ARG A 169 18.83 -2.52 2.96
CA ARG A 169 19.91 -2.22 3.89
C ARG A 169 19.32 -2.02 5.28
N PHE A 170 19.25 -3.10 6.04
CA PHE A 170 18.77 -3.06 7.42
C PHE A 170 19.85 -2.59 8.39
N SER A 171 19.44 -1.91 9.46
CA SER A 171 20.33 -1.56 10.57
C SER A 171 20.60 -2.80 11.45
N LYS A 172 21.79 -2.89 12.01
CA LYS A 172 22.14 -3.82 13.10
C LYS A 172 21.95 -3.18 14.48
N LEU A 173 21.75 -1.88 14.53
CA LEU A 173 21.44 -1.15 15.74
C LEU A 173 19.98 -0.73 15.73
N PHE A 174 19.21 -1.23 16.68
CA PHE A 174 17.82 -0.83 16.82
C PHE A 174 17.72 0.63 17.28
N LYS A 175 16.99 1.42 16.51
CA LYS A 175 16.62 2.81 16.84
C LYS A 175 15.13 2.97 16.54
N PRO A 176 14.26 2.89 17.56
CA PRO A 176 12.81 2.98 17.33
C PRO A 176 12.43 4.38 16.84
N ASP A 177 11.58 4.46 15.82
CA ASP A 177 10.88 5.68 15.49
C ASP A 177 9.54 5.68 16.25
N LEU A 178 9.45 6.53 17.26
CA LEU A 178 8.29 6.71 18.12
C LEU A 178 7.58 8.04 17.85
N SER A 179 7.94 8.76 16.79
CA SER A 179 7.45 10.12 16.52
C SER A 179 5.95 10.21 16.22
N TYR A 180 5.31 9.08 15.88
CA TYR A 180 3.91 9.07 15.47
C TYR A 180 2.94 9.20 16.65
N PRO A 181 2.07 10.24 16.72
CA PRO A 181 1.29 10.56 17.91
C PRO A 181 0.44 9.40 18.45
N SER A 182 -0.24 8.63 17.58
CA SER A 182 -1.08 7.53 18.07
C SER A 182 -0.29 6.32 18.57
N LEU A 183 0.96 6.17 18.15
CA LEU A 183 1.88 5.18 18.73
C LEU A 183 2.30 5.60 20.12
N LEU A 184 2.73 6.86 20.31
CA LEU A 184 3.10 7.40 21.63
C LEU A 184 1.94 7.24 22.61
N GLN A 185 0.74 7.64 22.22
CA GLN A 185 -0.45 7.52 23.06
C GLN A 185 -0.74 6.07 23.46
N PHE A 186 -0.58 5.12 22.52
CA PHE A 186 -0.75 3.70 22.82
C PHE A 186 0.27 3.20 23.83
N LEU A 187 1.56 3.53 23.64
CA LEU A 187 2.62 3.11 24.55
C LEU A 187 2.42 3.68 25.98
N GLU A 188 1.97 4.92 26.09
CA GLU A 188 1.60 5.55 27.37
C GLU A 188 0.43 4.82 28.03
N ASN A 189 -0.63 4.54 27.30
CA ASN A 189 -1.83 3.85 27.82
C ASN A 189 -1.51 2.44 28.32
N GLU A 190 -0.62 1.73 27.62
CA GLU A 190 -0.19 0.37 27.97
C GLU A 190 0.98 0.34 28.99
N ASN A 191 1.44 1.50 29.47
CA ASN A 191 2.58 1.66 30.37
C ASN A 191 3.89 1.04 29.82
N ILE A 192 4.08 1.06 28.49
CA ILE A 192 5.29 0.58 27.82
C ILE A 192 6.35 1.70 27.83
N SER A 193 7.52 1.41 28.38
CA SER A 193 8.62 2.39 28.46
C SER A 193 9.20 2.69 27.08
N GLN A 194 9.12 3.94 26.65
CA GLN A 194 9.71 4.41 25.39
C GLN A 194 11.24 4.26 25.33
N ASN A 195 11.92 4.36 26.50
CA ASN A 195 13.38 4.30 26.60
C ASN A 195 13.95 2.87 26.50
N PHE A 196 13.14 1.87 26.74
CA PHE A 196 13.57 0.47 26.82
C PHE A 196 12.76 -0.46 25.89
N ILE A 197 11.98 0.10 24.98
CA ILE A 197 11.16 -0.69 24.06
C ILE A 197 12.07 -1.56 23.17
N SER A 198 11.77 -2.85 23.12
CA SER A 198 12.43 -3.78 22.21
C SER A 198 11.82 -3.75 20.80
N PRO A 199 12.54 -4.25 19.77
CA PRO A 199 11.99 -4.35 18.40
C PRO A 199 10.69 -5.15 18.35
N ARG A 200 10.58 -6.22 19.12
CA ARG A 200 9.37 -7.05 19.18
C ARG A 200 8.21 -6.35 19.86
N GLU A 201 8.46 -5.66 20.95
CA GLU A 201 7.43 -4.85 21.64
C GLU A 201 6.92 -3.75 20.74
N LEU A 202 7.79 -3.06 19.99
CA LEU A 202 7.38 -2.06 19.01
C LEU A 202 6.48 -2.69 17.92
N SER A 203 6.93 -3.78 17.31
CA SER A 203 6.16 -4.50 16.28
C SER A 203 4.80 -4.99 16.83
N THR A 204 4.76 -5.54 18.03
CA THR A 204 3.51 -6.01 18.68
C THR A 204 2.57 -4.85 19.01
N SER A 205 3.12 -3.71 19.47
CA SER A 205 2.33 -2.50 19.72
C SER A 205 1.70 -1.97 18.44
N ILE A 206 2.45 -1.90 17.35
CA ILE A 206 1.94 -1.52 16.02
C ILE A 206 0.84 -2.49 15.57
N GLN A 207 1.06 -3.80 15.73
CA GLN A 207 0.06 -4.80 15.40
C GLN A 207 -1.24 -4.56 16.18
N ALA A 208 -1.16 -4.38 17.52
CA ALA A 208 -2.32 -4.14 18.36
C ALA A 208 -3.09 -2.87 17.97
N ILE A 209 -2.38 -1.77 17.66
CA ILE A 209 -3.00 -0.54 17.18
C ILE A 209 -3.72 -0.78 15.84
N ARG A 210 -3.10 -1.51 14.92
CA ARG A 210 -3.71 -1.78 13.59
C ARG A 210 -4.91 -2.70 13.69
N GLU A 211 -4.83 -3.77 14.46
CA GLU A 211 -5.95 -4.70 14.69
C GLU A 211 -7.12 -4.03 15.38
N SER A 212 -6.88 -3.05 16.27
CA SER A 212 -7.95 -2.29 16.90
C SER A 212 -8.71 -1.37 15.93
N LYS A 213 -8.07 -0.94 14.82
CA LYS A 213 -8.59 0.06 13.88
C LYS A 213 -8.95 -0.48 12.50
N LEU A 214 -8.36 -1.58 12.07
CA LEU A 214 -8.51 -2.10 10.71
C LEU A 214 -9.20 -3.47 10.73
N PRO A 215 -10.09 -3.75 9.77
CA PRO A 215 -10.71 -5.06 9.67
C PRO A 215 -9.71 -6.10 9.17
N SER A 216 -9.81 -7.31 9.70
CA SER A 216 -9.08 -8.46 9.16
C SER A 216 -9.56 -8.77 7.75
N LEU A 217 -8.64 -8.88 6.79
CA LEU A 217 -8.94 -9.28 5.40
C LEU A 217 -9.57 -10.68 5.29
N LYS A 218 -9.39 -11.53 6.32
CA LYS A 218 -9.98 -12.88 6.37
C LYS A 218 -11.46 -12.85 6.73
N GLU A 219 -11.89 -11.83 7.47
CA GLU A 219 -13.26 -11.72 8.01
C GLU A 219 -14.09 -10.73 7.21
N ILE A 220 -13.51 -9.60 6.84
CA ILE A 220 -14.20 -8.51 6.15
C ILE A 220 -13.42 -8.13 4.89
N PRO A 221 -13.92 -8.45 3.69
CA PRO A 221 -13.30 -8.03 2.44
C PRO A 221 -13.21 -6.51 2.36
N ASN A 222 -11.99 -6.00 2.17
CA ASN A 222 -11.73 -4.56 2.12
C ASN A 222 -10.49 -4.24 1.28
N VAL A 223 -10.30 -2.99 0.91
CA VAL A 223 -9.17 -2.53 0.12
C VAL A 223 -8.27 -1.55 0.90
N GLY A 224 -8.44 -1.48 2.22
CA GLY A 224 -7.78 -0.48 3.04
C GLY A 224 -8.35 0.92 2.84
N SER A 225 -7.54 1.93 3.11
CA SER A 225 -7.93 3.34 2.94
C SER A 225 -8.10 3.68 1.46
N VAL A 226 -9.26 4.21 1.09
CA VAL A 226 -9.56 4.52 -0.32
C VAL A 226 -9.06 5.89 -0.78
N PHE A 227 -8.69 6.79 0.14
CA PHE A 227 -8.15 8.11 -0.21
C PHE A 227 -6.83 8.37 0.51
N LYS A 228 -5.89 8.98 -0.21
CA LYS A 228 -4.68 9.56 0.38
C LYS A 228 -5.04 10.79 1.20
N ASN A 229 -4.25 11.07 2.23
CA ASN A 229 -4.33 12.34 2.92
C ASN A 229 -3.87 13.46 1.99
N PRO A 230 -4.72 14.47 1.66
CA PRO A 230 -4.33 15.56 0.79
C PRO A 230 -3.20 16.40 1.39
N ILE A 231 -2.31 16.88 0.54
CA ILE A 231 -1.29 17.86 0.90
C ILE A 231 -1.61 19.12 0.11
N VAL A 232 -1.85 20.22 0.83
CA VAL A 232 -2.30 21.49 0.27
C VAL A 232 -1.39 22.61 0.74
N ASP A 233 -1.42 23.73 0.01
CA ASP A 233 -0.80 24.99 0.45
C ASP A 233 -1.54 25.51 1.71
N SER A 234 -0.78 25.82 2.75
CA SER A 234 -1.36 26.25 4.04
C SER A 234 -2.20 27.52 3.95
N ASP A 235 -1.91 28.38 2.97
CA ASP A 235 -2.57 29.66 2.78
C ASP A 235 -3.76 29.60 1.79
N SER A 236 -3.93 28.48 1.08
CA SER A 236 -4.86 28.37 -0.05
C SER A 236 -6.32 28.12 0.34
N ILE A 237 -6.60 27.67 1.57
CA ILE A 237 -7.92 27.22 2.01
C ILE A 237 -8.15 27.62 3.47
N ALA A 238 -9.36 28.10 3.80
CA ALA A 238 -9.79 28.24 5.20
C ALA A 238 -9.90 26.83 5.82
N LEU A 239 -8.96 26.45 6.70
CA LEU A 239 -8.83 25.10 7.25
C LEU A 239 -9.43 24.95 8.67
N ASP A 240 -10.19 25.92 9.14
CA ASP A 240 -10.71 25.95 10.53
C ASP A 240 -11.62 24.74 10.83
N PHE A 241 -12.38 24.28 9.83
CA PHE A 241 -13.23 23.08 9.96
C PHE A 241 -12.46 21.76 10.15
N LEU A 242 -11.14 21.79 9.94
CA LEU A 242 -10.21 20.65 10.13
C LEU A 242 -9.30 20.83 11.36
N GLU A 243 -9.65 21.71 12.31
CA GLU A 243 -8.87 21.84 13.54
C GLU A 243 -8.69 20.50 14.24
N GLY A 244 -7.44 20.16 14.64
CA GLY A 244 -7.09 18.84 15.17
C GLY A 244 -6.98 17.72 14.15
N HIS A 245 -7.26 17.97 12.86
CA HIS A 245 -7.24 16.97 11.78
C HIS A 245 -6.31 17.41 10.62
N ARG A 246 -5.28 18.18 10.95
CA ARG A 246 -4.26 18.68 10.02
C ARG A 246 -2.88 18.60 10.65
N TRP A 247 -1.86 18.41 9.82
CA TRP A 247 -0.47 18.27 10.25
C TRP A 247 0.46 19.05 9.34
N HIS A 248 1.56 19.53 9.88
CA HIS A 248 2.62 20.13 9.09
C HIS A 248 3.17 19.14 8.04
N ALA A 249 3.36 19.60 6.82
CA ALA A 249 4.09 18.93 5.76
C ALA A 249 5.32 19.78 5.38
N PRO A 250 6.36 19.21 4.73
CA PRO A 250 7.50 19.97 4.25
C PRO A 250 7.12 21.17 3.37
N GLU A 251 8.02 22.13 3.22
CA GLU A 251 7.89 23.27 2.31
C GLU A 251 6.71 24.21 2.61
N GLY A 252 6.27 24.29 3.86
CA GLY A 252 5.16 25.17 4.25
C GLY A 252 3.78 24.62 3.85
N LEU A 253 3.70 23.34 3.47
CA LEU A 253 2.46 22.67 3.13
C LEU A 253 1.75 22.11 4.37
N THR A 254 0.46 21.83 4.22
CA THR A 254 -0.37 21.21 5.25
C THR A 254 -0.96 19.90 4.73
N LYS A 255 -0.78 18.82 5.50
CA LYS A 255 -1.41 17.53 5.27
C LYS A 255 -2.75 17.47 6.00
N LEU A 256 -3.80 17.11 5.30
CA LEU A 256 -5.17 17.06 5.81
C LEU A 256 -5.64 15.63 6.04
N SER A 257 -6.55 15.45 7.02
CA SER A 257 -7.18 14.14 7.25
C SER A 257 -8.25 13.85 6.18
N ALA A 258 -7.97 12.94 5.25
CA ALA A 258 -8.97 12.44 4.32
C ALA A 258 -10.13 11.74 5.04
N ALA A 259 -9.87 11.08 6.17
CA ALA A 259 -10.91 10.47 7.01
C ALA A 259 -11.93 11.50 7.49
N ARG A 260 -11.44 12.64 7.99
CA ARG A 260 -12.32 13.72 8.44
C ARG A 260 -13.10 14.37 7.31
N LEU A 261 -12.46 14.58 6.15
CA LEU A 261 -13.16 15.09 4.95
C LEU A 261 -14.28 14.16 4.51
N LEU A 262 -14.01 12.85 4.50
CA LEU A 262 -15.02 11.83 4.18
C LEU A 262 -16.19 11.87 5.17
N GLU A 263 -15.92 11.90 6.49
CA GLU A 263 -16.95 11.95 7.53
C GLU A 263 -17.88 13.17 7.36
N LEU A 264 -17.33 14.31 6.96
CA LEU A 264 -18.11 15.53 6.78
C LEU A 264 -19.08 15.46 5.61
N VAL A 265 -18.75 14.74 4.52
CA VAL A 265 -19.61 14.60 3.33
C VAL A 265 -20.51 13.37 3.39
N MET A 266 -20.18 12.40 4.22
CA MET A 266 -20.88 11.09 4.31
C MET A 266 -22.43 11.23 4.44
N PRO A 267 -22.99 12.18 5.21
CA PRO A 267 -24.45 12.32 5.33
C PRO A 267 -25.16 12.64 4.00
N SER A 268 -24.43 13.15 3.01
CA SER A 268 -24.96 13.47 1.67
C SER A 268 -24.71 12.40 0.61
N ILE A 269 -23.96 11.33 0.96
CA ILE A 269 -23.56 10.30 0.02
C ILE A 269 -24.52 9.11 0.08
N ASN A 270 -25.00 8.69 -1.09
CA ASN A 270 -25.79 7.45 -1.21
C ASN A 270 -24.86 6.25 -1.34
N ILE A 271 -24.74 5.46 -0.27
CA ILE A 271 -23.88 4.27 -0.23
C ILE A 271 -24.71 3.05 -0.67
N PRO A 272 -24.29 2.30 -1.72
CA PRO A 272 -24.94 1.04 -2.11
C PRO A 272 -24.96 0.04 -0.94
N ALA A 273 -26.02 -0.78 -0.85
CA ALA A 273 -26.16 -1.77 0.23
C ALA A 273 -25.02 -2.81 0.26
N SER A 274 -24.44 -3.09 -0.91
CA SER A 274 -23.29 -3.99 -1.12
C SER A 274 -21.98 -3.45 -0.55
N LEU A 275 -21.90 -2.13 -0.29
CA LEU A 275 -20.70 -1.42 0.16
C LEU A 275 -20.89 -0.81 1.56
N GLY A 276 -19.79 -0.44 2.17
CA GLY A 276 -19.78 0.33 3.41
C GLY A 276 -18.39 0.82 3.75
N PHE A 277 -18.32 1.61 4.81
CA PHE A 277 -17.05 1.96 5.43
C PHE A 277 -16.96 1.27 6.79
N TYR A 278 -15.73 0.91 7.18
CA TYR A 278 -15.51 0.22 8.44
C TYR A 278 -15.77 1.16 9.60
N GLU A 279 -16.52 0.70 10.59
CA GLU A 279 -16.97 1.56 11.73
C GLU A 279 -15.84 2.19 12.54
N LYS A 280 -14.67 1.50 12.62
CA LYS A 280 -13.50 1.99 13.37
C LYS A 280 -12.52 2.79 12.52
N HIS A 281 -12.74 2.88 11.20
CA HIS A 281 -11.87 3.63 10.27
C HIS A 281 -12.64 4.06 9.02
N SER A 282 -13.08 5.30 8.99
CA SER A 282 -13.95 5.86 7.95
C SER A 282 -13.40 5.80 6.52
N LEU A 283 -12.07 5.68 6.32
CA LEU A 283 -11.47 5.51 4.98
C LEU A 283 -11.49 4.07 4.45
N VAL A 284 -11.72 3.07 5.31
CA VAL A 284 -11.62 1.67 4.89
C VAL A 284 -12.94 1.22 4.25
N LEU A 285 -12.91 1.10 2.92
CA LEU A 285 -14.05 0.59 2.14
C LEU A 285 -14.15 -0.92 2.30
N ILE A 286 -15.33 -1.38 2.68
CA ILE A 286 -15.66 -2.80 2.84
C ILE A 286 -16.69 -3.26 1.82
N ASN A 287 -16.55 -4.50 1.36
CA ASN A 287 -17.56 -5.21 0.57
C ASN A 287 -18.44 -6.04 1.51
N ARG A 288 -19.72 -5.66 1.63
CA ARG A 288 -20.71 -6.39 2.43
C ARG A 288 -21.30 -7.61 1.73
N GLY A 289 -20.89 -7.82 0.48
CA GLY A 289 -21.34 -8.89 -0.40
C GLY A 289 -22.00 -8.37 -1.66
N GLY A 290 -21.58 -8.91 -2.80
CA GLY A 290 -22.15 -8.58 -4.10
C GLY A 290 -21.77 -7.23 -4.70
N ALA A 291 -20.77 -6.54 -4.14
CA ALA A 291 -20.27 -5.30 -4.71
C ALA A 291 -19.70 -5.52 -6.11
N VAL A 292 -19.92 -4.57 -7.01
CA VAL A 292 -19.41 -4.56 -8.37
C VAL A 292 -18.53 -3.33 -8.62
N PHE A 293 -17.64 -3.44 -9.59
CA PHE A 293 -16.68 -2.39 -9.94
C PHE A 293 -17.32 -1.02 -10.16
N THR A 294 -18.43 -0.99 -10.91
CA THR A 294 -19.14 0.25 -11.26
C THR A 294 -19.75 0.94 -10.04
N GLU A 295 -20.26 0.20 -9.06
CA GLU A 295 -20.76 0.77 -7.80
C GLU A 295 -19.64 1.41 -6.99
N ILE A 296 -18.48 0.73 -6.92
CA ILE A 296 -17.32 1.22 -6.17
C ILE A 296 -16.79 2.52 -6.80
N THR A 297 -16.55 2.50 -8.10
CA THR A 297 -15.98 3.66 -8.81
C THR A 297 -16.91 4.87 -8.77
N ARG A 298 -18.24 4.64 -8.88
CA ARG A 298 -19.23 5.69 -8.73
C ARG A 298 -19.23 6.26 -7.31
N LEU A 299 -19.26 5.42 -6.28
CA LEU A 299 -19.23 5.86 -4.88
C LEU A 299 -17.98 6.72 -4.59
N LEU A 300 -16.80 6.27 -5.04
CA LEU A 300 -15.57 7.03 -4.84
C LEU A 300 -15.63 8.39 -5.56
N LYS A 301 -16.19 8.44 -6.77
CA LYS A 301 -16.37 9.67 -7.53
C LYS A 301 -17.35 10.63 -6.84
N ASP A 302 -18.49 10.13 -6.38
CA ASP A 302 -19.49 10.94 -5.66
C ASP A 302 -18.88 11.59 -4.41
N ILE A 303 -18.01 10.86 -3.67
CA ILE A 303 -17.27 11.39 -2.53
C ILE A 303 -16.27 12.47 -2.95
N GLN A 304 -15.48 12.23 -4.00
CA GLN A 304 -14.52 13.21 -4.53
C GLN A 304 -15.23 14.51 -4.91
N ASP A 305 -16.33 14.40 -5.63
CA ASP A 305 -17.10 15.56 -6.08
C ASP A 305 -17.73 16.32 -4.91
N ALA A 306 -18.24 15.62 -3.90
CA ALA A 306 -18.79 16.26 -2.69
C ALA A 306 -17.71 17.02 -1.92
N VAL A 307 -16.53 16.44 -1.69
CA VAL A 307 -15.43 17.11 -1.01
C VAL A 307 -14.92 18.30 -1.83
N LYS A 308 -14.77 18.14 -3.15
CA LYS A 308 -14.34 19.22 -4.04
C LYS A 308 -15.32 20.40 -4.02
N ASN A 309 -16.62 20.11 -4.13
CA ASN A 309 -17.67 21.13 -4.19
C ASN A 309 -17.83 21.89 -2.86
N LEU A 310 -17.71 21.21 -1.72
CA LEU A 310 -17.92 21.81 -0.41
C LEU A 310 -16.67 22.50 0.15
N TYR A 311 -15.50 21.96 -0.12
CA TYR A 311 -14.25 22.37 0.53
C TYR A 311 -13.14 22.80 -0.44
N GLY A 312 -13.33 22.66 -1.76
CA GLY A 312 -12.31 22.99 -2.77
C GLY A 312 -11.11 22.03 -2.79
N ILE A 313 -11.16 20.91 -2.04
CA ILE A 313 -10.06 19.96 -1.86
C ILE A 313 -10.23 18.79 -2.83
N ASP A 314 -9.15 18.44 -3.54
CA ASP A 314 -9.11 17.25 -4.38
C ASP A 314 -8.67 16.04 -3.54
N LEU A 315 -9.50 14.99 -3.49
CA LEU A 315 -9.14 13.70 -2.92
C LEU A 315 -8.53 12.80 -4.00
N GLU A 316 -7.35 12.26 -3.73
CA GLU A 316 -6.71 11.26 -4.59
C GLU A 316 -7.06 9.84 -4.08
N ILE A 317 -7.58 8.99 -4.97
CA ILE A 317 -7.85 7.58 -4.64
C ILE A 317 -6.51 6.87 -4.39
N GLU A 318 -6.39 6.12 -3.29
CA GLU A 318 -5.16 5.40 -2.93
C GLU A 318 -5.05 4.03 -3.62
N PRO A 319 -6.12 3.20 -3.70
CA PRO A 319 -6.09 1.99 -4.48
C PRO A 319 -5.94 2.23 -5.98
N GLU A 320 -5.26 1.33 -6.67
CA GLU A 320 -5.21 1.37 -8.13
C GLU A 320 -6.54 0.89 -8.72
N ILE A 321 -7.13 1.70 -9.61
CA ILE A 321 -8.35 1.35 -10.35
C ILE A 321 -7.95 0.71 -11.68
N LEU A 322 -8.33 -0.55 -11.90
CA LEU A 322 -7.97 -1.32 -13.08
C LEU A 322 -9.21 -1.74 -13.86
N GLY A 323 -9.30 -1.32 -15.11
CA GLY A 323 -10.34 -1.79 -16.01
C GLY A 323 -11.47 -0.77 -16.28
N SER A 324 -11.08 0.45 -16.63
CA SER A 324 -11.99 1.39 -17.28
C SER A 324 -12.25 0.99 -18.71
#